data_d00836487c934ca4f3cd6277540e8e2a
#
_entry.id   d00836487c934ca4f3cd6277540e8e2a
#
_cell.length_a   1.000
_cell.length_b   1.000
_cell.length_c   1.000
_cell.angle_alpha   90.00
_cell.angle_beta   90.00
_cell.angle_gamma   90.00
#
_symmetry.space_group_name_H-M   'P 1'
#
loop_
_entity.id
_entity.type
_entity.pdbx_description
1 polymer ?
#
loop_
_entity_poly.entity_id
_entity_poly.type
_entity_poly.pdbx_seq_one_letter_code
_entity_poly.pdbx_strand_id
1 'polypeptide(L)'
;FEKFNELLKPSVDLIVLGINSKGINWAADQLSKVYKNGNVPELLMLTKGLSIHENKYELLVDKLKRLLTSKGITKVNISAVGGPCLAAGLANKVHSSVIIANKEIQTAKKIADMLNTSYYHTSYSDDLNGVEVSAAIKNIFSMAVGAAIGLCSNNISDEVREKNYLNTASA
;
A
#
# COMPACT_ATOMS: atom_id res chain seq x y z
N PHE A 1 15.61 14.76 10.40
CA PHE A 1 16.16 14.05 9.22
C PHE A 1 17.66 13.71 9.37
N GLU A 2 18.43 14.40 10.21
CA GLU A 2 19.87 14.15 10.40
C GLU A 2 20.20 12.74 10.90
N LYS A 3 19.29 12.10 11.67
CA LYS A 3 19.47 10.72 12.18
C LYS A 3 18.93 9.63 11.26
N PHE A 4 18.36 9.96 10.10
CA PHE A 4 17.75 8.96 9.21
C PHE A 4 18.77 7.92 8.73
N ASN A 5 19.98 8.36 8.38
CA ASN A 5 21.05 7.48 7.95
C ASN A 5 21.57 6.57 9.07
N GLU A 6 21.44 6.99 10.34
CA GLU A 6 21.85 6.19 11.51
C GLU A 6 20.83 5.10 11.84
N LEU A 7 19.54 5.34 11.54
CA LEU A 7 18.45 4.40 11.78
C LEU A 7 18.40 3.29 10.73
N LEU A 8 18.78 3.59 9.48
CA LEU A 8 18.82 2.62 8.39
C LEU A 8 20.11 1.80 8.40
N LYS A 9 20.37 1.10 9.50
CA LYS A 9 21.55 0.21 9.64
C LYS A 9 21.34 -1.12 8.92
N PRO A 10 22.42 -1.89 8.67
CA PRO A 10 22.34 -3.22 8.03
C PRO A 10 21.48 -4.25 8.76
N SER A 11 21.05 -3.97 10.00
CA SER A 11 20.21 -4.83 10.83
C SER A 11 18.71 -4.61 10.68
N VAL A 12 18.28 -3.77 9.72
CA VAL A 12 16.85 -3.54 9.45
C VAL A 12 16.35 -4.62 8.51
N ASP A 13 15.31 -5.35 8.91
CA ASP A 13 14.70 -6.42 8.11
C ASP A 13 13.67 -5.89 7.09
N LEU A 14 12.93 -4.85 7.47
CA LEU A 14 11.85 -4.28 6.68
C LEU A 14 11.81 -2.75 6.80
N ILE A 15 11.72 -2.07 5.68
CA ILE A 15 11.45 -0.63 5.61
C ILE A 15 10.05 -0.40 5.09
N VAL A 16 9.20 0.22 5.91
CA VAL A 16 7.82 0.56 5.54
C VAL A 16 7.77 2.00 5.03
N LEU A 17 7.38 2.17 3.77
CA LEU A 17 7.29 3.47 3.09
C LEU A 17 5.88 4.05 3.21
N GLY A 18 5.64 4.79 4.30
CA GLY A 18 4.40 5.52 4.57
C GLY A 18 4.43 6.95 4.03
N ILE A 19 4.64 7.13 2.74
CA ILE A 19 4.78 8.42 2.05
C ILE A 19 3.69 8.60 0.99
N ASN A 20 3.46 9.80 0.52
CA ASN A 20 2.60 10.03 -0.64
C ASN A 20 3.34 9.77 -1.96
N SER A 21 2.62 9.70 -3.08
CA SER A 21 3.19 9.40 -4.41
C SER A 21 4.25 10.41 -4.87
N LYS A 22 4.18 11.67 -4.41
CA LYS A 22 5.19 12.71 -4.69
C LYS A 22 6.48 12.47 -3.91
N GLY A 23 6.40 11.83 -2.74
CA GLY A 23 7.54 11.52 -1.89
C GLY A 23 8.40 10.35 -2.38
N ILE A 24 7.98 9.59 -3.40
CA ILE A 24 8.71 8.40 -3.89
C ILE A 24 10.10 8.77 -4.43
N ASN A 25 10.23 9.90 -5.13
CA ASN A 25 11.54 10.38 -5.61
C ASN A 25 12.49 10.66 -4.44
N TRP A 26 11.99 11.38 -3.43
CA TRP A 26 12.75 11.65 -2.20
C TRP A 26 13.15 10.36 -1.49
N ALA A 27 12.24 9.37 -1.36
CA ALA A 27 12.57 8.09 -0.74
C ALA A 27 13.66 7.35 -1.50
N ALA A 28 13.59 7.31 -2.83
CA ALA A 28 14.64 6.72 -3.66
C ALA A 28 15.99 7.41 -3.46
N ASP A 29 16.01 8.75 -3.32
CA ASP A 29 17.22 9.52 -3.03
C ASP A 29 17.80 9.18 -1.65
N GLN A 30 16.97 9.06 -0.60
CA GLN A 30 17.47 8.72 0.72
C GLN A 30 17.97 7.27 0.78
N LEU A 31 17.21 6.32 0.25
CA LEU A 31 17.61 4.91 0.21
C LEU A 31 18.93 4.73 -0.56
N SER A 32 19.11 5.44 -1.68
CA SER A 32 20.34 5.35 -2.47
C SER A 32 21.58 5.89 -1.76
N LYS A 33 21.43 6.86 -0.86
CA LYS A 33 22.55 7.38 -0.05
C LYS A 33 23.04 6.35 0.98
N VAL A 34 22.08 5.60 1.57
CA VAL A 34 22.40 4.63 2.63
C VAL A 34 22.86 3.30 2.06
N TYR A 35 22.22 2.81 1.00
CA TYR A 35 22.43 1.45 0.48
C TYR A 35 23.21 1.41 -0.84
N LYS A 36 24.00 2.43 -1.15
CA LYS A 36 24.73 2.57 -2.42
C LYS A 36 25.61 1.35 -2.78
N ASN A 37 26.14 0.65 -1.77
CA ASN A 37 27.03 -0.50 -1.94
C ASN A 37 26.56 -1.74 -1.16
N GLY A 38 25.30 -1.78 -0.72
CA GLY A 38 24.79 -2.85 0.16
C GLY A 38 23.46 -3.44 -0.30
N ASN A 39 23.05 -4.47 0.39
CA ASN A 39 21.72 -5.05 0.20
C ASN A 39 20.69 -4.12 0.84
N VAL A 40 19.71 -3.70 0.05
CA VAL A 40 18.53 -2.99 0.56
C VAL A 40 17.67 -4.01 1.30
N PRO A 41 17.20 -3.70 2.53
CA PRO A 41 16.18 -4.52 3.20
C PRO A 41 14.93 -4.66 2.35
N GLU A 42 14.04 -5.58 2.76
CA GLU A 42 12.71 -5.67 2.16
C GLU A 42 12.00 -4.31 2.28
N LEU A 43 11.39 -3.85 1.19
CA LEU A 43 10.60 -2.63 1.17
C LEU A 43 9.11 -2.96 1.12
N LEU A 44 8.32 -2.33 1.97
CA LEU A 44 6.85 -2.40 1.92
C LEU A 44 6.28 -1.02 1.62
N MET A 45 5.59 -0.88 0.50
CA MET A 45 4.98 0.36 0.09
C MET A 45 3.52 0.43 0.56
N LEU A 46 3.19 1.48 1.35
CA LEU A 46 1.81 1.80 1.75
C LEU A 46 1.14 2.78 0.78
N THR A 47 1.93 3.41 -0.09
CA THR A 47 1.46 4.43 -1.04
C THR A 47 0.55 3.80 -2.07
N LYS A 48 -0.59 4.44 -2.32
CA LYS A 48 -1.59 4.00 -3.30
C LYS A 48 -1.63 4.98 -4.47
N GLY A 49 -1.94 4.46 -5.65
CA GLY A 49 -2.06 5.26 -6.87
C GLY A 49 -1.20 4.72 -8.01
N LEU A 50 -1.24 5.46 -9.11
CA LEU A 50 -0.45 5.18 -10.30
C LEU A 50 0.40 6.41 -10.64
N SER A 51 1.49 6.20 -11.35
CA SER A 51 2.27 7.26 -11.99
C SER A 51 2.21 7.15 -13.50
N ILE A 52 2.78 8.14 -14.18
CA ILE A 52 2.94 8.12 -15.65
C ILE A 52 4.43 8.18 -15.94
N HIS A 53 4.89 7.28 -16.78
CA HIS A 53 6.24 7.25 -17.33
C HIS A 53 6.18 6.93 -18.81
N GLU A 54 6.81 7.74 -19.65
CA GLU A 54 6.81 7.59 -21.12
C GLU A 54 5.40 7.41 -21.71
N ASN A 55 4.45 8.24 -21.26
CA ASN A 55 3.04 8.21 -21.66
C ASN A 55 2.30 6.91 -21.36
N LYS A 56 2.79 6.09 -20.43
CA LYS A 56 2.15 4.85 -19.95
C LYS A 56 1.92 4.91 -18.45
N TYR A 57 0.86 4.25 -18.00
CA TYR A 57 0.65 4.05 -16.57
C TYR A 57 1.74 3.15 -16.00
N GLU A 58 2.28 3.56 -14.87
CA GLU A 58 3.34 2.85 -14.14
C GLU A 58 2.87 2.61 -12.70
N LEU A 59 3.05 1.41 -12.20
CA LEU A 59 2.83 1.08 -10.79
C LEU A 59 3.84 1.82 -9.90
N LEU A 60 3.45 2.17 -8.69
CA LEU A 60 4.35 2.91 -7.81
C LEU A 60 5.53 2.06 -7.33
N VAL A 61 5.36 0.75 -7.21
CA VAL A 61 6.46 -0.19 -6.96
C VAL A 61 7.46 -0.18 -8.11
N ASP A 62 6.98 -0.23 -9.36
CA ASP A 62 7.87 -0.19 -10.55
C ASP A 62 8.58 1.16 -10.66
N LYS A 63 7.89 2.28 -10.36
CA LYS A 63 8.50 3.61 -10.26
C LYS A 63 9.65 3.63 -9.26
N LEU A 64 9.42 3.15 -8.05
CA LEU A 64 10.47 3.13 -7.02
C LEU A 64 11.63 2.25 -7.46
N LYS A 65 11.36 1.06 -8.01
CA LYS A 65 12.37 0.14 -8.53
C LYS A 65 13.21 0.79 -9.63
N ARG A 66 12.57 1.44 -10.60
CA ARG A 66 13.25 2.16 -11.69
C ARG A 66 14.16 3.28 -11.15
N LEU A 67 13.65 4.08 -10.19
CA LEU A 67 14.43 5.16 -9.58
C LEU A 67 15.64 4.63 -8.78
N LEU A 68 15.50 3.54 -8.06
CA LEU A 68 16.61 2.91 -7.34
C LEU A 68 17.64 2.32 -8.32
N THR A 69 17.16 1.65 -9.37
CA THR A 69 18.04 1.10 -10.43
C THR A 69 18.85 2.18 -11.13
N SER A 70 18.24 3.34 -11.45
CA SER A 70 18.97 4.48 -12.03
C SER A 70 20.04 5.07 -11.12
N LYS A 71 19.98 4.77 -9.82
CA LYS A 71 20.98 5.17 -8.80
C LYS A 71 21.98 4.05 -8.46
N GLY A 72 21.99 2.96 -9.26
CA GLY A 72 22.91 1.83 -9.09
C GLY A 72 22.44 0.74 -8.11
N ILE A 73 21.21 0.83 -7.59
CA ILE A 73 20.63 -0.22 -6.73
C ILE A 73 19.76 -1.13 -7.59
N THR A 74 20.33 -2.24 -8.05
CA THR A 74 19.65 -3.19 -8.95
C THR A 74 18.96 -4.34 -8.23
N LYS A 75 19.44 -4.68 -7.03
CA LYS A 75 18.87 -5.74 -6.20
C LYS A 75 17.99 -5.13 -5.11
N VAL A 76 16.72 -5.00 -5.39
CA VAL A 76 15.73 -4.50 -4.44
C VAL A 76 14.45 -5.32 -4.57
N ASN A 77 13.91 -5.71 -3.44
CA ASN A 77 12.63 -6.42 -3.33
C ASN A 77 11.60 -5.47 -2.73
N ILE A 78 10.51 -5.23 -3.44
CA ILE A 78 9.50 -4.24 -3.06
C ILE A 78 8.14 -4.92 -3.06
N SER A 79 7.48 -4.88 -1.92
CA SER A 79 6.11 -5.34 -1.73
C SER A 79 5.15 -4.16 -1.65
N ALA A 80 3.89 -4.39 -1.94
CA ALA A 80 2.81 -3.43 -1.72
C ALA A 80 1.79 -3.99 -0.74
N VAL A 81 1.05 -3.09 -0.07
CA VAL A 81 -0.09 -3.45 0.76
C VAL A 81 -1.37 -2.83 0.21
N GLY A 82 -2.38 -3.68 0.03
CA GLY A 82 -3.75 -3.30 -0.32
C GLY A 82 -4.72 -3.59 0.82
N GLY A 83 -5.88 -2.96 0.79
CA GLY A 83 -6.96 -3.22 1.74
C GLY A 83 -7.45 -2.01 2.49
N PRO A 84 -8.62 -2.13 3.16
CA PRO A 84 -9.23 -1.08 3.95
C PRO A 84 -8.54 -0.98 5.31
N CYS A 85 -7.68 0.02 5.47
CA CYS A 85 -7.04 0.33 6.75
C CYS A 85 -6.93 1.84 6.90
N LEU A 86 -7.58 2.39 7.89
CA LEU A 86 -7.49 3.79 8.28
C LEU A 86 -6.55 3.93 9.49
N ALA A 87 -5.65 4.90 9.44
CA ALA A 87 -4.65 5.11 10.49
C ALA A 87 -5.28 5.29 11.89
N ALA A 88 -6.38 6.06 11.99
CA ALA A 88 -7.11 6.25 13.25
C ALA A 88 -7.74 4.94 13.76
N GLY A 89 -8.32 4.13 12.85
CA GLY A 89 -8.86 2.82 13.19
C GLY A 89 -7.77 1.88 13.70
N LEU A 90 -6.63 1.82 13.01
CA LEU A 90 -5.50 0.99 13.41
C LEU A 90 -4.94 1.41 14.77
N ALA A 91 -4.80 2.73 15.03
CA ALA A 91 -4.35 3.24 16.31
C ALA A 91 -5.30 2.87 17.47
N ASN A 92 -6.59 2.76 17.21
CA ASN A 92 -7.63 2.32 18.14
C ASN A 92 -7.84 0.79 18.14
N LYS A 93 -6.94 0.01 17.50
CA LYS A 93 -7.02 -1.45 17.40
C LYS A 93 -8.32 -1.96 16.76
N VAL A 94 -8.92 -1.18 15.86
CA VAL A 94 -10.06 -1.63 15.07
C VAL A 94 -9.57 -2.72 14.12
N HIS A 95 -10.27 -3.84 14.08
CA HIS A 95 -9.94 -4.96 13.22
C HIS A 95 -9.87 -4.52 11.76
N SER A 96 -8.74 -4.77 11.15
CA SER A 96 -8.44 -4.41 9.77
C SER A 96 -7.85 -5.61 9.03
N SER A 97 -8.29 -5.84 7.80
CA SER A 97 -7.75 -6.91 6.95
C SER A 97 -7.06 -6.29 5.74
N VAL A 98 -5.83 -6.72 5.49
CA VAL A 98 -5.02 -6.24 4.37
C VAL A 98 -4.36 -7.41 3.64
N ILE A 99 -3.94 -7.17 2.42
CA ILE A 99 -3.18 -8.12 1.61
C ILE A 99 -1.79 -7.55 1.32
N ILE A 100 -0.77 -8.33 1.59
CA ILE A 100 0.62 -8.05 1.23
C ILE A 100 0.90 -8.72 -0.11
N ALA A 101 1.36 -7.96 -1.09
CA ALA A 101 1.64 -8.48 -2.42
C ALA A 101 3.10 -8.32 -2.81
N ASN A 102 3.67 -9.37 -3.38
CA ASN A 102 5.00 -9.39 -3.97
C ASN A 102 5.04 -10.45 -5.06
N LYS A 103 5.79 -10.19 -6.15
CA LYS A 103 5.99 -11.18 -7.23
C LYS A 103 6.58 -12.50 -6.73
N GLU A 104 7.31 -12.46 -5.60
CA GLU A 104 7.78 -13.64 -4.87
C GLU A 104 6.85 -13.92 -3.70
N ILE A 105 6.00 -14.93 -3.83
CA ILE A 105 5.00 -15.29 -2.82
C ILE A 105 5.59 -15.54 -1.42
N GLN A 106 6.80 -16.07 -1.34
CA GLN A 106 7.47 -16.35 -0.06
C GLN A 106 7.84 -15.05 0.67
N THR A 107 8.24 -14.01 -0.08
CA THR A 107 8.49 -12.68 0.47
C THR A 107 7.19 -12.05 0.96
N ALA A 108 6.10 -12.12 0.18
CA ALA A 108 4.80 -11.63 0.60
C ALA A 108 4.33 -12.31 1.89
N LYS A 109 4.45 -13.64 1.97
CA LYS A 109 4.13 -14.42 3.15
C LYS A 109 4.96 -14.01 4.37
N LYS A 110 6.29 -13.93 4.23
CA LYS A 110 7.19 -13.52 5.31
C LYS A 110 6.79 -12.16 5.90
N ILE A 111 6.50 -11.18 5.05
CA ILE A 111 6.10 -9.86 5.50
C ILE A 111 4.71 -9.89 6.15
N ALA A 112 3.76 -10.65 5.58
CA ALA A 112 2.45 -10.84 6.15
C ALA A 112 2.52 -11.44 7.56
N ASP A 113 3.29 -12.52 7.73
CA ASP A 113 3.49 -13.18 9.03
C ASP A 113 4.15 -12.23 10.06
N MET A 114 5.10 -11.39 9.61
CA MET A 114 5.79 -10.41 10.45
C MET A 114 4.84 -9.31 10.97
N LEU A 115 3.84 -8.90 10.17
CA LEU A 115 2.94 -7.79 10.48
C LEU A 115 1.61 -8.22 11.10
N ASN A 116 1.30 -9.53 11.08
CA ASN A 116 0.04 -10.05 11.57
C ASN A 116 -0.11 -9.85 13.08
N THR A 117 -1.26 -9.33 13.52
CA THR A 117 -1.59 -9.16 14.94
C THR A 117 -3.03 -9.58 15.22
N SER A 118 -3.46 -9.49 16.48
CA SER A 118 -4.85 -9.80 16.88
C SER A 118 -5.92 -8.90 16.26
N TYR A 119 -5.55 -7.72 15.76
CA TYR A 119 -6.45 -6.75 15.14
C TYR A 119 -6.02 -6.28 13.74
N TYR A 120 -4.81 -6.60 13.30
CA TYR A 120 -4.31 -6.33 11.96
C TYR A 120 -4.08 -7.66 11.25
N HIS A 121 -5.07 -8.09 10.48
CA HIS A 121 -5.08 -9.39 9.81
C HIS A 121 -4.46 -9.25 8.43
N THR A 122 -3.41 -10.02 8.18
CA THR A 122 -2.67 -9.97 6.93
C THR A 122 -2.86 -11.25 6.14
N SER A 123 -3.17 -11.13 4.86
CA SER A 123 -3.06 -12.19 3.86
C SER A 123 -1.94 -11.85 2.87
N TYR A 124 -1.63 -12.75 1.95
CA TYR A 124 -0.55 -12.53 0.98
C TYR A 124 -0.94 -13.01 -0.42
N SER A 125 -0.33 -12.41 -1.45
CA SER A 125 -0.56 -12.72 -2.86
C SER A 125 0.70 -12.51 -3.68
N ASP A 126 0.83 -13.22 -4.78
CA ASP A 126 1.83 -12.96 -5.83
C ASP A 126 1.34 -11.99 -6.90
N ASP A 127 0.05 -11.66 -6.92
CA ASP A 127 -0.52 -10.65 -7.82
C ASP A 127 -0.28 -9.23 -7.33
N LEU A 128 0.97 -8.81 -7.36
CA LEU A 128 1.39 -7.44 -7.03
C LEU A 128 0.66 -6.39 -7.88
N ASN A 129 0.49 -6.68 -9.16
CA ASN A 129 -0.13 -5.75 -10.10
C ASN A 129 -1.61 -5.55 -9.79
N GLY A 130 -2.35 -6.63 -9.59
CA GLY A 130 -3.78 -6.58 -9.24
C GLY A 130 -4.00 -5.84 -7.92
N VAL A 131 -3.18 -6.08 -6.90
CA VAL A 131 -3.29 -5.41 -5.60
C VAL A 131 -3.02 -3.90 -5.72
N GLU A 132 -1.98 -3.46 -6.44
CA GLU A 132 -1.68 -2.03 -6.62
C GLU A 132 -2.76 -1.32 -7.45
N VAL A 133 -3.21 -1.92 -8.56
CA VAL A 133 -4.26 -1.36 -9.41
C VAL A 133 -5.56 -1.25 -8.63
N SER A 134 -5.99 -2.32 -7.94
CA SER A 134 -7.21 -2.31 -7.14
C SER A 134 -7.16 -1.24 -6.04
N ALA A 135 -6.02 -1.09 -5.37
CA ALA A 135 -5.82 -0.04 -4.37
C ALA A 135 -5.89 1.38 -4.96
N ALA A 136 -5.43 1.57 -6.20
CA ALA A 136 -5.48 2.86 -6.90
C ALA A 136 -6.91 3.26 -7.31
N ILE A 137 -7.71 2.31 -7.81
CA ILE A 137 -9.04 2.57 -8.37
C ILE A 137 -10.19 2.42 -7.36
N LYS A 138 -9.93 1.95 -6.13
CA LYS A 138 -10.97 1.68 -5.12
C LYS A 138 -11.99 2.81 -4.92
N ASN A 139 -11.57 4.07 -5.08
CA ASN A 139 -12.45 5.23 -4.88
C ASN A 139 -13.53 5.33 -5.96
N ILE A 140 -13.35 4.73 -7.14
CA ILE A 140 -14.37 4.66 -8.19
C ILE A 140 -15.56 3.83 -7.68
N PHE A 141 -15.29 2.69 -7.04
CA PHE A 141 -16.32 1.86 -6.44
C PHE A 141 -17.03 2.58 -5.28
N SER A 142 -16.28 3.27 -4.43
CA SER A 142 -16.86 4.09 -3.35
C SER A 142 -17.78 5.19 -3.89
N MET A 143 -17.43 5.81 -5.03
CA MET A 143 -18.28 6.80 -5.70
C MET A 143 -19.57 6.16 -6.25
N ALA A 144 -19.48 4.98 -6.86
CA ALA A 144 -20.65 4.26 -7.36
C ALA A 144 -21.63 3.88 -6.22
N VAL A 145 -21.07 3.38 -5.10
CA VAL A 145 -21.86 3.08 -3.88
C VAL A 145 -22.50 4.36 -3.33
N GLY A 146 -21.75 5.45 -3.22
CA GLY A 146 -22.29 6.73 -2.74
C GLY A 146 -23.38 7.30 -3.64
N ALA A 147 -23.25 7.16 -4.96
CA ALA A 147 -24.28 7.57 -5.91
C ALA A 147 -25.55 6.71 -5.76
N ALA A 148 -25.42 5.39 -5.64
CA ALA A 148 -26.54 4.50 -5.41
C ALA A 148 -27.29 4.83 -4.11
N ILE A 149 -26.56 5.10 -3.02
CA ILE A 149 -27.14 5.54 -1.75
C ILE A 149 -27.89 6.87 -1.93
N GLY A 150 -27.30 7.84 -2.60
CA GLY A 150 -27.90 9.15 -2.86
C GLY A 150 -29.20 9.05 -3.67
N LEU A 151 -29.24 8.21 -4.68
CA LEU A 151 -30.42 7.98 -5.50
C LEU A 151 -31.55 7.29 -4.71
N CYS A 152 -31.21 6.38 -3.82
CA CYS A 152 -32.18 5.66 -3.00
C CYS A 152 -32.67 6.46 -1.78
N SER A 153 -32.02 7.57 -1.42
CA SER A 153 -32.25 8.27 -0.13
C SER A 153 -33.45 9.21 -0.13
N ASN A 154 -34.04 9.55 -1.27
CA ASN A 154 -35.04 10.62 -1.35
C ASN A 154 -36.41 10.28 -0.73
N ASN A 155 -36.67 9.03 -0.31
CA ASN A 155 -37.98 8.61 0.25
C ASN A 155 -37.89 7.48 1.30
N ILE A 156 -36.79 7.30 1.99
CA ILE A 156 -36.57 6.12 2.86
C ILE A 156 -36.19 6.57 4.27
N SER A 157 -36.79 5.91 5.29
CA SER A 157 -36.45 6.14 6.71
C SER A 157 -34.96 5.88 6.98
N ASP A 158 -34.38 6.56 7.98
CA ASP A 158 -32.96 6.44 8.32
C ASP A 158 -32.54 4.99 8.63
N GLU A 159 -33.43 4.19 9.21
CA GLU A 159 -33.20 2.77 9.53
C GLU A 159 -33.04 1.89 8.27
N VAL A 160 -33.84 2.16 7.23
CA VAL A 160 -33.74 1.45 5.94
C VAL A 160 -32.51 1.94 5.14
N ARG A 161 -32.17 3.22 5.31
CA ARG A 161 -30.96 3.81 4.74
C ARG A 161 -29.69 3.13 5.26
N GLU A 162 -29.62 2.89 6.58
CA GLU A 162 -28.46 2.24 7.22
C GLU A 162 -28.32 0.77 6.78
N LYS A 163 -29.43 0.02 6.67
CA LYS A 163 -29.44 -1.36 6.16
C LYS A 163 -29.01 -1.44 4.70
N ASN A 164 -29.49 -0.52 3.85
CA ASN A 164 -29.13 -0.47 2.43
C ASN A 164 -27.65 -0.08 2.24
N TYR A 165 -27.11 0.79 3.08
CA TYR A 165 -25.68 1.13 3.09
C TYR A 165 -24.81 -0.10 3.34
N LEU A 166 -25.11 -0.88 4.37
CA LEU A 166 -24.37 -2.09 4.72
C LEU A 166 -24.43 -3.14 3.61
N ASN A 167 -25.60 -3.35 2.99
CA ASN A 167 -25.76 -4.30 1.90
C ASN A 167 -25.02 -3.88 0.62
N THR A 168 -24.99 -2.58 0.30
CA THR A 168 -24.32 -2.06 -0.90
C THR A 168 -22.81 -1.95 -0.69
N ALA A 169 -22.34 -1.75 0.54
CA ALA A 169 -20.93 -1.72 0.87
C ALA A 169 -20.28 -3.11 0.97
N SER A 170 -21.11 -4.17 1.11
CA SER A 170 -20.66 -5.56 1.20
C SER A 170 -20.74 -6.32 -0.13
N ALA A 171 -21.34 -5.74 -1.16
CA ALA A 171 -21.42 -6.30 -2.51
C ALA A 171 -20.25 -5.83 -3.39
#